data_021441cd96578d08169211c43ec94bc3
#
_entry.id   021441cd96578d08169211c43ec94bc3
#
_cell.length_a   1.000
_cell.length_b   1.000
_cell.length_c   1.000
_cell.angle_alpha   90.00
_cell.angle_beta   90.00
_cell.angle_gamma   90.00
#
_symmetry.space_group_name_H-M   'P 1'
#
loop_
_entity.id
_entity.type
_entity.pdbx_description
1 polymer ?
#
loop_
_entity_poly.entity_id
_entity_poly.type
_entity_poly.pdbx_seq_one_letter_code
_entity_poly.pdbx_strand_id
1 'polypeptide(L)'
;MNFLISPLSHPFFVHFPIAISFLLPFLIAAVFYFEKVNERKGVEGSSTGLWSVVFICIFVSTIFTILALASGSAAVDFFQSKLGEHSIELKAIQVHEEIAEIFGMISYVICGLSIFVFIYNGKRRKRLLSAIFILALGQFAIALYAGKTGGVIIYTTRAAEYLMNAF
;
A
#
# COMPACT_ATOMS: atom_id res chain seq x y z
N MET A 1 -3.65 -8.07 -25.14
CA MET A 1 -3.92 -7.95 -23.68
C MET A 1 -2.85 -7.01 -23.10
N ASN A 2 -3.26 -5.91 -22.42
CA ASN A 2 -2.29 -4.93 -21.90
C ASN A 2 -1.55 -5.57 -20.72
N PHE A 3 -0.23 -5.68 -20.77
CA PHE A 3 0.60 -6.26 -19.69
C PHE A 3 0.31 -5.62 -18.32
N LEU A 4 0.05 -4.31 -18.29
CA LEU A 4 -0.20 -3.56 -17.04
C LEU A 4 -1.50 -3.95 -16.33
N ILE A 5 -2.47 -4.55 -17.02
CA ILE A 5 -3.78 -4.96 -16.45
C ILE A 5 -3.95 -6.46 -16.72
N SER A 6 -2.93 -7.25 -16.41
CA SER A 6 -3.00 -8.70 -16.54
C SER A 6 -2.84 -9.36 -15.16
N PRO A 7 -3.46 -10.53 -14.94
CA PRO A 7 -3.24 -11.30 -13.70
C PRO A 7 -1.77 -11.56 -13.39
N LEU A 8 -0.93 -11.66 -14.42
CA LEU A 8 0.51 -11.93 -14.29
C LEU A 8 1.31 -10.74 -13.74
N SER A 9 0.87 -9.52 -13.99
CA SER A 9 1.57 -8.33 -13.50
C SER A 9 1.25 -8.02 -12.03
N HIS A 10 0.17 -8.58 -11.49
CA HIS A 10 -0.25 -8.35 -10.12
C HIS A 10 0.83 -8.61 -9.06
N PRO A 11 1.54 -9.74 -9.06
CA PRO A 11 2.62 -9.97 -8.08
C PRO A 11 3.72 -8.92 -8.14
N PHE A 12 4.05 -8.42 -9.33
CA PHE A 12 5.05 -7.38 -9.49
C PHE A 12 4.61 -6.06 -8.82
N PHE A 13 3.36 -5.66 -9.01
CA PHE A 13 2.87 -4.38 -8.49
C PHE A 13 2.63 -4.38 -6.99
N VAL A 14 2.26 -5.50 -6.36
CA VAL A 14 1.93 -5.54 -4.92
C VAL A 14 3.16 -5.45 -4.01
N HIS A 15 4.33 -5.89 -4.46
CA HIS A 15 5.52 -5.94 -3.61
C HIS A 15 5.99 -4.55 -3.19
N PHE A 16 5.89 -3.56 -4.09
CA PHE A 16 6.35 -2.21 -3.81
C PHE A 16 5.52 -1.51 -2.72
N PRO A 17 4.17 -1.40 -2.81
CA PRO A 17 3.37 -0.79 -1.75
C PRO A 17 3.46 -1.55 -0.42
N ILE A 18 3.59 -2.87 -0.44
CA ILE A 18 3.82 -3.65 0.78
C ILE A 18 5.14 -3.23 1.42
N ALA A 19 6.25 -3.23 0.68
CA ALA A 19 7.56 -2.86 1.21
C ALA A 19 7.55 -1.43 1.79
N ILE A 20 6.94 -0.48 1.09
CA ILE A 20 6.83 0.90 1.58
C ILE A 20 5.94 0.97 2.83
N SER A 21 4.85 0.22 2.93
CA SER A 21 4.00 0.20 4.13
C SER A 21 4.74 -0.27 5.38
N PHE A 22 5.73 -1.17 5.24
CA PHE A 22 6.63 -1.57 6.33
C PHE A 22 7.60 -0.47 6.74
N LEU A 23 8.11 0.30 5.79
CA LEU A 23 9.10 1.35 6.04
C LEU A 23 8.46 2.66 6.50
N LEU A 24 7.24 2.93 6.08
CA LEU A 24 6.59 4.23 6.25
C LEU A 24 6.47 4.70 7.71
N PRO A 25 6.07 3.87 8.69
CA PRO A 25 6.04 4.28 10.10
C PRO A 25 7.42 4.73 10.60
N PHE A 26 8.49 4.04 10.22
CA PHE A 26 9.86 4.39 10.61
C PHE A 26 10.33 5.68 9.95
N LEU A 27 10.00 5.88 8.69
CA LEU A 27 10.32 7.12 7.96
C LEU A 27 9.63 8.33 8.60
N ILE A 28 8.35 8.21 8.96
CA ILE A 28 7.61 9.28 9.64
C ILE A 28 8.16 9.52 11.06
N ALA A 29 8.51 8.47 11.79
CA ALA A 29 9.17 8.60 13.10
C ALA A 29 10.51 9.34 12.99
N ALA A 30 11.29 9.08 11.92
CA ALA A 30 12.51 9.82 11.64
C ALA A 30 12.22 11.30 11.38
N VAL A 31 11.15 11.65 10.65
CA VAL A 31 10.72 13.05 10.46
C VAL A 31 10.46 13.72 11.83
N PHE A 32 9.70 13.09 12.72
CA PHE A 32 9.44 13.61 14.06
C PHE A 32 10.73 13.80 14.87
N TYR A 33 11.63 12.83 14.80
CA TYR A 33 12.90 12.92 15.50
C TYR A 33 13.73 14.12 15.02
N PHE A 34 13.88 14.27 13.70
CA PHE A 34 14.64 15.39 13.13
C PHE A 34 13.98 16.75 13.39
N GLU A 35 12.64 16.84 13.33
CA GLU A 35 11.93 18.07 13.72
C GLU A 35 12.24 18.47 15.16
N LYS A 36 12.20 17.51 16.10
CA LYS A 36 12.51 17.76 17.50
C LYS A 36 13.97 18.18 17.73
N VAL A 37 14.92 17.56 17.01
CA VAL A 37 16.34 17.91 17.10
C VAL A 37 16.58 19.33 16.56
N ASN A 38 15.96 19.68 15.44
CA ASN A 38 16.10 20.99 14.82
C ASN A 38 15.50 22.11 15.68
N GLU A 39 14.32 21.87 16.28
CA GLU A 39 13.72 22.81 17.24
C GLU A 39 14.69 23.12 18.44
N ARG A 40 15.36 22.09 18.93
CA ARG A 40 16.36 22.29 20.03
C ARG A 40 17.58 23.06 19.58
N LYS A 41 17.97 22.99 18.30
CA LYS A 41 19.13 23.67 17.74
C LYS A 41 18.80 25.06 17.18
N GLY A 42 17.55 25.48 17.19
CA GLY A 42 17.10 26.74 16.57
C GLY A 42 17.25 26.78 15.03
N VAL A 43 17.33 25.60 14.39
CA VAL A 43 17.50 25.51 12.93
C VAL A 43 16.12 25.37 12.29
N GLU A 44 15.70 26.38 11.57
CA GLU A 44 14.45 26.35 10.81
C GLU A 44 14.63 25.60 9.47
N GLY A 45 13.63 24.81 9.07
CA GLY A 45 13.50 24.26 7.71
C GLY A 45 14.20 22.94 7.39
N SER A 46 15.00 22.35 8.28
CA SER A 46 15.81 21.16 8.00
C SER A 46 15.01 19.85 7.78
N SER A 47 13.75 19.76 8.24
CA SER A 47 12.92 18.54 8.06
C SER A 47 12.19 18.47 6.72
N THR A 48 12.13 19.56 5.97
CA THR A 48 11.40 19.62 4.68
C THR A 48 12.01 18.69 3.63
N GLY A 49 13.33 18.60 3.57
CA GLY A 49 14.02 17.69 2.64
C GLY A 49 13.71 16.22 2.93
N LEU A 50 13.75 15.81 4.21
CA LEU A 50 13.40 14.45 4.62
C LEU A 50 11.92 14.16 4.32
N TRP A 51 11.02 15.12 4.61
CA TRP A 51 9.61 14.97 4.27
C TRP A 51 9.38 14.82 2.77
N SER A 52 10.12 15.54 1.92
CA SER A 52 10.02 15.38 0.46
C SER A 52 10.34 13.96 0.01
N VAL A 53 11.36 13.33 0.59
CA VAL A 53 11.68 11.92 0.31
C VAL A 53 10.54 11.00 0.74
N VAL A 54 10.00 11.19 1.96
CA VAL A 54 8.87 10.40 2.46
C VAL A 54 7.65 10.58 1.55
N PHE A 55 7.36 11.80 1.12
CA PHE A 55 6.26 12.08 0.20
C PHE A 55 6.43 11.39 -1.15
N ILE A 56 7.63 11.40 -1.73
CA ILE A 56 7.92 10.68 -2.98
C ILE A 56 7.66 9.17 -2.80
N CYS A 57 8.09 8.59 -1.69
CA CYS A 57 7.82 7.19 -1.38
C CYS A 57 6.31 6.90 -1.29
N ILE A 58 5.55 7.76 -0.59
CA ILE A 58 4.08 7.65 -0.48
C ILE A 58 3.45 7.76 -1.88
N PHE A 59 3.84 8.74 -2.67
CA PHE A 59 3.27 9.00 -3.99
C PHE A 59 3.52 7.84 -4.96
N VAL A 60 4.75 7.36 -5.06
CA VAL A 60 5.10 6.21 -5.90
C VAL A 60 4.40 4.94 -5.41
N SER A 61 4.36 4.71 -4.08
CA SER A 61 3.61 3.59 -3.50
C SER A 61 2.14 3.64 -3.88
N THR A 62 1.52 4.82 -3.88
CA THR A 62 0.11 5.00 -4.26
C THR A 62 -0.12 4.66 -5.73
N ILE A 63 0.79 5.04 -6.64
CA ILE A 63 0.71 4.65 -8.06
C ILE A 63 0.76 3.11 -8.19
N PHE A 64 1.71 2.46 -7.53
CA PHE A 64 1.80 1.00 -7.56
C PHE A 64 0.59 0.32 -6.92
N THR A 65 -0.02 0.91 -5.89
CA THR A 65 -1.28 0.43 -5.31
C THR A 65 -2.42 0.47 -6.33
N ILE A 66 -2.55 1.53 -7.12
CA ILE A 66 -3.56 1.62 -8.18
C ILE A 66 -3.36 0.51 -9.22
N LEU A 67 -2.11 0.30 -9.66
CA LEU A 67 -1.79 -0.76 -10.63
C LEU A 67 -2.03 -2.16 -10.04
N ALA A 68 -1.71 -2.36 -8.76
CA ALA A 68 -1.97 -3.61 -8.06
C ALA A 68 -3.47 -3.91 -7.96
N LEU A 69 -4.29 -2.93 -7.60
CA LEU A 69 -5.75 -3.10 -7.55
C LEU A 69 -6.32 -3.41 -8.94
N ALA A 70 -5.94 -2.66 -9.97
CA ALA A 70 -6.42 -2.87 -11.32
C ALA A 70 -6.03 -4.26 -11.87
N SER A 71 -4.81 -4.73 -11.60
CA SER A 71 -4.36 -6.08 -12.01
C SER A 71 -4.97 -7.18 -11.14
N GLY A 72 -5.28 -6.89 -9.88
CA GLY A 72 -5.97 -7.79 -8.95
C GLY A 72 -7.39 -8.07 -9.39
N SER A 73 -8.18 -7.04 -9.70
CA SER A 73 -9.55 -7.22 -10.22
C SER A 73 -9.57 -8.01 -11.53
N ALA A 74 -8.60 -7.77 -12.44
CA ALA A 74 -8.46 -8.60 -13.65
C ALA A 74 -8.15 -10.08 -13.33
N ALA A 75 -7.43 -10.35 -12.22
CA ALA A 75 -7.19 -11.70 -11.76
C ALA A 75 -8.47 -12.36 -11.21
N VAL A 76 -9.28 -11.62 -10.45
CA VAL A 76 -10.59 -12.11 -9.96
C VAL A 76 -11.48 -12.52 -11.11
N ASP A 77 -11.65 -11.66 -12.13
CA ASP A 77 -12.46 -11.94 -13.32
C ASP A 77 -11.97 -13.21 -14.05
N PHE A 78 -10.64 -13.35 -14.19
CA PHE A 78 -10.03 -14.54 -14.81
C PHE A 78 -10.36 -15.80 -14.01
N PHE A 79 -10.19 -15.80 -12.70
CA PHE A 79 -10.45 -16.97 -11.86
C PHE A 79 -11.94 -17.28 -11.76
N GLN A 80 -12.80 -16.29 -11.72
CA GLN A 80 -14.26 -16.49 -11.73
C GLN A 80 -14.70 -17.23 -12.99
N SER A 81 -14.14 -16.88 -14.14
CA SER A 81 -14.43 -17.56 -15.42
C SER A 81 -13.96 -19.03 -15.48
N LYS A 82 -12.97 -19.41 -14.64
CA LYS A 82 -12.37 -20.76 -14.64
C LYS A 82 -12.87 -21.66 -13.52
N LEU A 83 -13.12 -21.11 -12.32
CA LEU A 83 -13.41 -21.88 -11.11
C LEU A 83 -14.91 -22.03 -10.84
N GLY A 84 -15.76 -21.18 -11.43
CA GLY A 84 -17.19 -21.09 -11.12
C GLY A 84 -17.46 -20.29 -9.83
N GLU A 85 -18.67 -19.75 -9.73
CA GLU A 85 -19.05 -18.74 -8.72
C GLU A 85 -19.05 -19.24 -7.27
N HIS A 86 -19.07 -20.55 -7.03
CA HIS A 86 -19.26 -21.13 -5.69
C HIS A 86 -18.02 -21.87 -5.17
N SER A 87 -16.89 -21.74 -5.82
CA SER A 87 -15.67 -22.40 -5.39
C SER A 87 -15.10 -21.78 -4.10
N ILE A 88 -14.49 -22.61 -3.26
CA ILE A 88 -13.81 -22.15 -2.02
C ILE A 88 -12.63 -21.25 -2.39
N GLU A 89 -11.97 -21.57 -3.49
CA GLU A 89 -10.86 -20.81 -4.04
C GLU A 89 -11.26 -19.38 -4.41
N LEU A 90 -12.40 -19.22 -5.08
CA LEU A 90 -12.90 -17.90 -5.46
C LEU A 90 -13.24 -17.04 -4.23
N LYS A 91 -13.82 -17.64 -3.18
CA LYS A 91 -14.07 -16.92 -1.93
C LYS A 91 -12.79 -16.41 -1.27
N ALA A 92 -11.71 -17.20 -1.29
CA ALA A 92 -10.42 -16.78 -0.74
C ALA A 92 -9.84 -15.58 -1.54
N ILE A 93 -9.98 -15.60 -2.88
CA ILE A 93 -9.55 -14.51 -3.76
C ILE A 93 -10.37 -13.25 -3.48
N GLN A 94 -11.69 -13.35 -3.35
CA GLN A 94 -12.57 -12.20 -3.04
C GLN A 94 -12.23 -11.57 -1.68
N VAL A 95 -12.02 -12.38 -0.65
CA VAL A 95 -11.59 -11.85 0.68
C VAL A 95 -10.26 -11.12 0.57
N HIS A 96 -9.32 -11.64 -0.21
CA HIS A 96 -8.04 -10.95 -0.44
C HIS A 96 -8.22 -9.61 -1.18
N GLU A 97 -9.12 -9.56 -2.18
CA GLU A 97 -9.46 -8.35 -2.93
C GLU A 97 -10.05 -7.28 -2.00
N GLU A 98 -11.03 -7.62 -1.15
CA GLU A 98 -11.61 -6.69 -0.17
C GLU A 98 -10.55 -6.07 0.75
N ILE A 99 -9.60 -6.87 1.22
CA ILE A 99 -8.49 -6.38 2.06
C ILE A 99 -7.58 -5.45 1.27
N ALA A 100 -7.29 -5.77 0.00
CA ALA A 100 -6.49 -4.95 -0.87
C ALA A 100 -7.17 -3.60 -1.19
N GLU A 101 -8.49 -3.57 -1.33
CA GLU A 101 -9.27 -2.33 -1.49
C GLU A 101 -9.17 -1.43 -0.24
N ILE A 102 -9.30 -2.00 0.97
CA ILE A 102 -9.13 -1.26 2.23
C ILE A 102 -7.71 -0.68 2.31
N PHE A 103 -6.69 -1.46 1.96
CA PHE A 103 -5.31 -0.99 1.87
C PHE A 103 -5.18 0.19 0.89
N GLY A 104 -5.82 0.10 -0.27
CA GLY A 104 -5.85 1.15 -1.28
C GLY A 104 -6.50 2.44 -0.77
N MET A 105 -7.65 2.34 -0.13
CA MET A 105 -8.34 3.51 0.44
C MET A 105 -7.46 4.25 1.45
N ILE A 106 -6.78 3.52 2.34
CA ILE A 106 -5.86 4.12 3.32
C ILE A 106 -4.67 4.76 2.61
N SER A 107 -4.11 4.13 1.56
CA SER A 107 -3.02 4.70 0.76
C SER A 107 -3.42 6.04 0.14
N TYR A 108 -4.64 6.15 -0.40
CA TYR A 108 -5.14 7.40 -0.98
C TYR A 108 -5.30 8.50 0.05
N VAL A 109 -5.82 8.17 1.24
CA VAL A 109 -5.96 9.12 2.34
C VAL A 109 -4.59 9.60 2.82
N ILE A 110 -3.63 8.70 3.01
CA ILE A 110 -2.24 9.06 3.39
C ILE A 110 -1.62 9.98 2.34
N CYS A 111 -1.76 9.66 1.05
CA CYS A 111 -1.23 10.46 -0.05
C CYS A 111 -1.85 11.87 -0.06
N GLY A 112 -3.17 11.98 0.06
CA GLY A 112 -3.87 13.26 0.13
C GLY A 112 -3.44 14.10 1.34
N LEU A 113 -3.40 13.51 2.54
CA LEU A 113 -2.96 14.21 3.74
C LEU A 113 -1.49 14.65 3.66
N SER A 114 -0.63 13.86 3.01
CA SER A 114 0.79 14.16 2.89
C SER A 114 1.09 15.45 2.12
N ILE A 115 0.24 15.84 1.19
CA ILE A 115 0.33 17.12 0.46
C ILE A 115 0.17 18.30 1.43
N PHE A 116 -0.78 18.21 2.36
CA PHE A 116 -1.04 19.30 3.31
C PHE A 116 0.09 19.53 4.31
N VAL A 117 0.97 18.53 4.52
CA VAL A 117 2.16 18.68 5.38
C VAL A 117 3.15 19.72 4.81
N PHE A 118 3.16 19.97 3.49
CA PHE A 118 3.95 21.04 2.90
C PHE A 118 3.33 22.42 3.12
N ILE A 119 1.99 22.49 3.22
CA ILE A 119 1.24 23.75 3.31
C ILE A 119 1.18 24.26 4.74
N TYR A 120 1.06 23.36 5.71
CA TYR A 120 0.88 23.73 7.11
C TYR A 120 2.19 23.69 7.90
N ASN A 121 2.32 24.62 8.85
CA ASN A 121 3.47 24.74 9.77
C ASN A 121 3.03 24.56 11.23
N GLY A 122 4.00 24.44 12.13
CA GLY A 122 3.80 24.41 13.57
C GLY A 122 2.86 23.30 14.04
N LYS A 123 1.91 23.65 14.90
CA LYS A 123 1.00 22.65 15.52
C LYS A 123 0.12 21.91 14.52
N ARG A 124 -0.30 22.53 13.40
CA ARG A 124 -1.13 21.87 12.37
C ARG A 124 -0.33 20.81 11.64
N ARG A 125 0.91 21.12 11.25
CA ARG A 125 1.83 20.16 10.63
C ARG A 125 2.05 18.94 11.52
N LYS A 126 2.33 19.16 12.82
CA LYS A 126 2.51 18.05 13.77
C LYS A 126 1.29 17.16 13.91
N ARG A 127 0.08 17.73 13.93
CA ARG A 127 -1.17 16.94 13.96
C ARG A 127 -1.35 16.11 12.71
N LEU A 128 -1.05 16.66 11.53
CA LEU A 128 -1.11 15.92 10.27
C LEU A 128 -0.11 14.77 10.25
N LEU A 129 1.14 15.00 10.63
CA LEU A 129 2.15 13.96 10.74
C LEU A 129 1.72 12.84 11.69
N SER A 130 1.11 13.20 12.84
CA SER A 130 0.59 12.20 13.78
C SER A 130 -0.56 11.39 13.18
N ALA A 131 -1.48 12.03 12.45
CA ALA A 131 -2.57 11.33 11.77
C ALA A 131 -2.04 10.38 10.69
N ILE A 132 -1.08 10.83 9.87
CA ILE A 132 -0.44 10.00 8.85
C ILE A 132 0.32 8.84 9.50
N PHE A 133 0.99 9.07 10.64
CA PHE A 133 1.68 8.01 11.37
C PHE A 133 0.73 6.92 11.85
N ILE A 134 -0.41 7.30 12.44
CA ILE A 134 -1.44 6.34 12.88
C ILE A 134 -2.01 5.55 11.70
N LEU A 135 -2.31 6.23 10.60
CA LEU A 135 -2.77 5.58 9.37
C LEU A 135 -1.72 4.63 8.78
N ALA A 136 -0.44 5.02 8.82
CA ALA A 136 0.66 4.18 8.37
C ALA A 136 0.82 2.90 9.21
N LEU A 137 0.61 2.98 10.54
CA LEU A 137 0.57 1.79 11.40
C LEU A 137 -0.61 0.88 11.07
N GLY A 138 -1.78 1.45 10.80
CA GLY A 138 -2.95 0.68 10.33
C GLY A 138 -2.70 0.03 8.97
N GLN A 139 -2.12 0.76 8.03
CA GLN A 139 -1.76 0.25 6.71
C GLN A 139 -0.73 -0.89 6.80
N PHE A 140 0.25 -0.77 7.67
CA PHE A 140 1.21 -1.83 7.97
C PHE A 140 0.52 -3.12 8.46
N ALA A 141 -0.43 -3.02 9.40
CA ALA A 141 -1.18 -4.17 9.90
C ALA A 141 -2.03 -4.83 8.78
N ILE A 142 -2.67 -4.02 7.93
CA ILE A 142 -3.44 -4.52 6.79
C ILE A 142 -2.53 -5.18 5.75
N ALA A 143 -1.34 -4.63 5.49
CA ALA A 143 -0.34 -5.25 4.60
C ALA A 143 0.08 -6.64 5.07
N LEU A 144 0.27 -6.84 6.38
CA LEU A 144 0.55 -8.17 6.95
C LEU A 144 -0.61 -9.14 6.70
N TYR A 145 -1.84 -8.68 6.88
CA TYR A 145 -3.03 -9.50 6.67
C TYR A 145 -3.26 -9.81 5.19
N ALA A 146 -3.07 -8.84 4.29
CA ALA A 146 -3.10 -9.04 2.84
C ALA A 146 -2.03 -10.05 2.39
N GLY A 147 -0.81 -9.97 2.93
CA GLY A 147 0.25 -10.94 2.67
C GLY A 147 -0.14 -12.35 3.11
N LYS A 148 -0.78 -12.50 4.28
CA LYS A 148 -1.29 -13.79 4.76
C LYS A 148 -2.36 -14.36 3.83
N THR A 149 -3.36 -13.57 3.45
CA THR A 149 -4.46 -14.04 2.58
C THR A 149 -3.96 -14.35 1.17
N GLY A 150 -3.06 -13.54 0.60
CA GLY A 150 -2.40 -13.82 -0.68
C GLY A 150 -1.57 -15.11 -0.63
N GLY A 151 -0.86 -15.36 0.46
CA GLY A 151 -0.14 -16.61 0.69
C GLY A 151 -1.07 -17.83 0.70
N VAL A 152 -2.22 -17.74 1.35
CA VAL A 152 -3.23 -18.81 1.34
C VAL A 152 -3.67 -19.14 -0.09
N ILE A 153 -3.91 -18.14 -0.92
CA ILE A 153 -4.30 -18.36 -2.32
C ILE A 153 -3.23 -19.15 -3.08
N ILE A 154 -1.97 -18.78 -2.93
CA ILE A 154 -0.87 -19.41 -3.69
C ILE A 154 -0.59 -20.85 -3.19
N TYR A 155 -0.58 -21.06 -1.86
CA TYR A 155 -0.12 -22.33 -1.28
C TYR A 155 -1.23 -23.35 -1.02
N THR A 156 -2.50 -22.95 -0.95
CA THR A 156 -3.60 -23.85 -0.59
C THR A 156 -4.63 -24.04 -1.68
N THR A 157 -4.60 -23.22 -2.74
CA THR A 157 -5.57 -23.30 -3.84
C THR A 157 -4.89 -23.75 -5.12
N ARG A 158 -5.68 -24.29 -6.07
CA ARG A 158 -5.22 -24.61 -7.43
C ARG A 158 -4.97 -23.38 -8.30
N ALA A 159 -5.10 -22.18 -7.74
CA ALA A 159 -4.92 -20.93 -8.50
C ALA A 159 -3.54 -20.83 -9.17
N ALA A 160 -2.48 -21.33 -8.50
CA ALA A 160 -1.13 -21.39 -9.07
C ALA A 160 -1.05 -22.30 -10.31
N GLU A 161 -1.74 -23.46 -10.31
CA GLU A 161 -1.79 -24.36 -11.46
C GLU A 161 -2.48 -23.71 -12.66
N TYR A 162 -3.60 -23.01 -12.42
CA TYR A 162 -4.31 -22.29 -13.49
C TYR A 162 -3.47 -21.16 -14.11
N LEU A 163 -2.68 -20.45 -13.29
CA LEU A 163 -1.76 -19.44 -13.80
C LEU A 163 -0.63 -20.04 -14.64
N MET A 164 -0.02 -21.14 -14.18
CA MET A 164 1.06 -21.81 -14.92
C MET A 164 0.58 -22.45 -16.25
N ASN A 165 -0.66 -22.91 -16.32
CA ASN A 165 -1.23 -23.55 -17.51
C ASN A 165 -1.89 -22.55 -18.49
N ALA A 166 -2.01 -21.27 -18.14
CA ALA A 166 -2.64 -20.25 -18.97
C ALA A 166 -1.64 -19.55 -19.91
N PHE A 167 -0.34 -19.89 -19.82
CA PHE A 167 0.76 -19.31 -20.59
C PHE A 167 1.74 -20.37 -21.07
#